data_00ef5349aea32245a47292e2c22a02e0
#
_entry.id   00ef5349aea32245a47292e2c22a02e0
#
_cell.length_a   1.000
_cell.length_b   1.000
_cell.length_c   1.000
_cell.angle_alpha   90.00
_cell.angle_beta   90.00
_cell.angle_gamma   90.00
#
_symmetry.space_group_name_H-M   'P 1'
#
loop_
_entity.id
_entity.type
_entity.pdbx_description
1 polymer ?
#
loop_
_entity_poly.entity_id
_entity_poly.type
_entity_poly.pdbx_seq_one_letter_code
_entity_poly.pdbx_strand_id
1 'polypeptide(L)'
;MANTYLDIERLAALVRNKRGSKGLREISEQIGNVSTSTLSRVENGNMPDMETFIALCDWLQVQPGELFVTHQKQQQQDTDEEIIILLLGDKRLEPETSYALAQIVKATYRYLLE
;
A
#
# COMPACT_ATOMS: atom_id res chain seq x y z
N MET A 1 13.86 -7.49 -13.60
CA MET A 1 12.40 -7.41 -13.61
C MET A 1 11.85 -7.37 -12.22
N ALA A 2 10.92 -6.47 -11.99
CA ALA A 2 10.27 -6.37 -10.69
C ALA A 2 9.23 -7.45 -10.54
N ASN A 3 9.28 -8.19 -9.42
CA ASN A 3 8.22 -9.09 -9.03
C ASN A 3 7.29 -8.35 -8.09
N THR A 4 6.08 -8.13 -8.54
CA THR A 4 5.04 -7.48 -7.72
C THR A 4 4.05 -8.55 -7.30
N TYR A 5 3.78 -8.62 -6.00
CA TYR A 5 2.82 -9.58 -5.48
C TYR A 5 2.05 -8.96 -4.32
N LEU A 6 0.89 -9.55 -4.04
CA LEU A 6 0.06 -9.11 -2.92
C LEU A 6 0.68 -9.61 -1.61
N ASP A 7 0.83 -8.71 -0.66
CA ASP A 7 1.25 -9.07 0.69
C ASP A 7 0.06 -9.66 1.44
N ILE A 8 -0.18 -10.94 1.24
CA ILE A 8 -1.34 -11.62 1.81
C ILE A 8 -1.28 -11.68 3.34
N GLU A 9 -0.09 -11.79 3.90
CA GLU A 9 0.06 -11.82 5.36
C GLU A 9 -0.37 -10.50 5.98
N ARG A 10 -0.01 -9.40 5.34
CA ARG A 10 -0.42 -8.08 5.81
C ARG A 10 -1.93 -7.90 5.67
N LEU A 11 -2.49 -8.32 4.54
CA LEU A 11 -3.93 -8.26 4.33
C LEU A 11 -4.66 -9.08 5.40
N ALA A 12 -4.21 -10.31 5.64
CA ALA A 12 -4.81 -11.18 6.64
C ALA A 12 -4.76 -10.54 8.03
N ALA A 13 -3.63 -9.94 8.38
CA ALA A 13 -3.48 -9.28 9.68
C ALA A 13 -4.40 -8.08 9.81
N LEU A 14 -4.54 -7.27 8.76
CA LEU A 14 -5.43 -6.12 8.77
C LEU A 14 -6.88 -6.54 8.92
N VAL A 15 -7.29 -7.60 8.23
CA VAL A 15 -8.66 -8.11 8.32
C VAL A 15 -8.93 -8.61 9.74
N ARG A 16 -8.04 -9.43 10.29
CA ARG A 16 -8.19 -9.94 11.65
C ARG A 16 -8.25 -8.82 12.68
N ASN A 17 -7.39 -7.82 12.52
CA ASN A 17 -7.30 -6.71 13.45
C ASN A 17 -8.58 -5.88 13.44
N LYS A 18 -9.08 -5.55 12.25
CA LYS A 18 -10.32 -4.77 12.15
C LYS A 18 -11.53 -5.55 12.60
N ARG A 19 -11.56 -6.87 12.35
CA ARG A 19 -12.65 -7.71 12.80
C ARG A 19 -12.68 -7.77 14.34
N GLY A 20 -11.52 -7.87 14.97
CA GLY A 20 -11.42 -7.95 16.41
C GLY A 20 -12.19 -9.15 16.97
N SER A 21 -13.06 -8.91 17.93
CA SER A 21 -13.87 -9.96 18.56
C SER A 21 -15.17 -10.24 17.84
N LYS A 22 -15.47 -9.52 16.75
CA LYS A 22 -16.70 -9.72 15.99
C LYS A 22 -16.64 -11.03 15.22
N GLY A 23 -17.81 -11.66 15.01
CA GLY A 23 -17.88 -12.91 14.28
C GLY A 23 -17.69 -12.70 12.77
N LEU A 24 -17.26 -13.76 12.10
CA LEU A 24 -17.08 -13.72 10.65
C LEU A 24 -18.40 -13.40 9.92
N ARG A 25 -19.51 -13.92 10.41
CA ARG A 25 -20.82 -13.67 9.81
C ARG A 25 -21.17 -12.18 9.84
N GLU A 26 -20.93 -11.55 10.97
CA GLU A 26 -21.21 -10.13 11.14
C GLU A 26 -20.39 -9.29 10.15
N ILE A 27 -19.11 -9.62 10.02
CA ILE A 27 -18.24 -8.90 9.11
C ILE A 27 -18.61 -9.20 7.66
N SER A 28 -18.94 -10.44 7.34
CA SER A 28 -19.41 -10.81 6.01
C SER A 28 -20.63 -9.98 5.59
N GLU A 29 -21.59 -9.82 6.48
CA GLU A 29 -22.75 -8.99 6.23
C GLU A 29 -22.39 -7.51 6.09
N GLN A 30 -21.45 -7.04 6.88
CA GLN A 30 -20.99 -5.66 6.85
C GLN A 30 -20.31 -5.32 5.52
N ILE A 31 -19.49 -6.21 5.01
CA ILE A 31 -18.80 -6.00 3.74
C ILE A 31 -19.77 -6.15 2.56
N GLY A 32 -20.63 -7.15 2.62
CA GLY A 32 -21.71 -7.39 1.66
C GLY A 32 -21.43 -8.49 0.65
N ASN A 33 -20.32 -8.45 -0.05
CA ASN A 33 -20.07 -9.35 -1.16
C ASN A 33 -19.01 -10.42 -0.87
N VAL A 34 -18.73 -10.65 0.41
CA VAL A 34 -17.68 -11.60 0.81
C VAL A 34 -18.29 -12.57 1.80
N SER A 35 -18.23 -13.86 1.48
CA SER A 35 -18.78 -14.90 2.35
C SER A 35 -17.91 -15.13 3.58
N THR A 36 -18.48 -15.76 4.61
CA THR A 36 -17.74 -16.11 5.81
C THR A 36 -16.57 -17.05 5.51
N SER A 37 -16.79 -18.01 4.60
CA SER A 37 -15.73 -18.94 4.22
C SER A 37 -14.60 -18.22 3.49
N THR A 38 -14.93 -17.26 2.64
CA THR A 38 -13.91 -16.46 1.96
C THR A 38 -13.12 -15.61 2.95
N LEU A 39 -13.80 -14.98 3.90
CA LEU A 39 -13.12 -14.21 4.95
C LEU A 39 -12.16 -15.10 5.75
N SER A 40 -12.62 -16.28 6.14
CA SER A 40 -11.79 -17.22 6.89
C SER A 40 -10.54 -17.60 6.10
N ARG A 41 -10.70 -17.85 4.81
CA ARG A 41 -9.57 -18.21 3.95
C ARG A 41 -8.55 -17.07 3.82
N VAL A 42 -9.03 -15.85 3.68
CA VAL A 42 -8.14 -14.69 3.63
C VAL A 42 -7.39 -14.51 4.94
N GLU A 43 -8.10 -14.66 6.06
CA GLU A 43 -7.45 -14.57 7.39
C GLU A 43 -6.40 -15.64 7.61
N ASN A 44 -6.53 -16.76 6.90
CA ASN A 44 -5.56 -17.85 6.96
C ASN A 44 -4.47 -17.76 5.90
N GLY A 45 -4.39 -16.64 5.19
CA GLY A 45 -3.34 -16.39 4.24
C GLY A 45 -3.58 -16.88 2.83
N ASN A 46 -4.83 -17.21 2.49
CA ASN A 46 -5.17 -17.61 1.14
C ASN A 46 -5.51 -16.40 0.28
N MET A 47 -5.03 -16.42 -0.95
CA MET A 47 -5.18 -15.31 -1.87
C MET A 47 -6.64 -15.13 -2.27
N PRO A 48 -7.22 -13.94 -2.13
CA PRO A 48 -8.57 -13.66 -2.62
C PRO A 48 -8.56 -13.37 -4.11
N ASP A 49 -9.74 -13.47 -4.74
CA ASP A 49 -9.87 -12.96 -6.10
C ASP A 49 -9.90 -11.43 -6.08
N MET A 50 -9.83 -10.82 -7.25
CA MET A 50 -9.71 -9.36 -7.36
C MET A 50 -10.95 -8.66 -6.79
N GLU A 51 -12.13 -9.18 -7.07
CA GLU A 51 -13.38 -8.60 -6.58
C GLU A 51 -13.44 -8.59 -5.04
N THR A 52 -13.07 -9.71 -4.44
CA THR A 52 -12.99 -9.84 -2.99
C THR A 52 -11.93 -8.90 -2.43
N PHE A 53 -10.77 -8.85 -3.07
CA PHE A 53 -9.67 -7.99 -2.64
C PHE A 53 -10.10 -6.52 -2.60
N ILE A 54 -10.76 -6.05 -3.64
CA ILE A 54 -11.23 -4.66 -3.71
C ILE A 54 -12.26 -4.40 -2.61
N ALA A 55 -13.20 -5.33 -2.38
CA ALA A 55 -14.19 -5.18 -1.32
C ALA A 55 -13.53 -5.10 0.05
N LEU A 56 -12.51 -5.90 0.30
CA LEU A 56 -11.77 -5.86 1.55
C LEU A 56 -11.01 -4.56 1.73
N CYS A 57 -10.38 -4.06 0.68
CA CYS A 57 -9.68 -2.78 0.73
C CYS A 57 -10.64 -1.63 1.05
N ASP A 58 -11.81 -1.64 0.45
CA ASP A 58 -12.85 -0.66 0.73
C ASP A 58 -13.26 -0.69 2.20
N TRP A 59 -13.52 -1.89 2.70
CA TRP A 59 -13.90 -2.07 4.10
C TRP A 59 -12.78 -1.66 5.05
N LEU A 60 -11.53 -1.97 4.70
CA LEU A 60 -10.37 -1.61 5.52
C LEU A 60 -9.98 -0.14 5.40
N GLN A 61 -10.53 0.57 4.42
CA GLN A 61 -10.17 1.96 4.14
C GLN A 61 -8.70 2.11 3.77
N VAL A 62 -8.18 1.16 2.99
CA VAL A 62 -6.81 1.22 2.48
C VAL A 62 -6.84 1.23 0.96
N GLN A 63 -5.83 1.85 0.38
CA GLN A 63 -5.66 1.81 -1.08
C GLN A 63 -5.13 0.43 -1.48
N PRO A 64 -5.69 -0.20 -2.52
CA PRO A 64 -5.20 -1.52 -2.94
C PRO A 64 -3.70 -1.56 -3.20
N GLY A 65 -3.15 -0.49 -3.75
CA GLY A 65 -1.72 -0.43 -4.05
C GLY A 65 -0.82 -0.52 -2.83
N GLU A 66 -1.33 -0.16 -1.64
CA GLU A 66 -0.55 -0.24 -0.41
C GLU A 66 -0.23 -1.67 0.00
N LEU A 67 -1.00 -2.63 -0.51
CA LEU A 67 -0.83 -4.04 -0.15
C LEU A 67 0.02 -4.81 -1.14
N PHE A 68 0.47 -4.17 -2.21
CA PHE A 68 1.36 -4.80 -3.16
C PHE A 68 2.80 -4.52 -2.79
N VAL A 69 3.61 -5.56 -2.87
CA VAL A 69 5.04 -5.48 -2.58
C VAL A 69 5.80 -5.76 -3.87
N THR A 70 6.78 -4.92 -4.15
CA THR A 70 7.62 -5.10 -5.32
C THR A 70 9.03 -5.43 -4.84
N HIS A 71 9.51 -6.59 -5.24
CA HIS A 71 10.89 -6.97 -4.99
C HIS A 71 11.78 -6.47 -6.11
N GLN A 72 12.41 -5.34 -5.86
CA GLN A 72 13.48 -4.85 -6.72
C GLN A 72 14.73 -4.78 -5.88
N LYS A 73 15.45 -5.86 -5.82
CA LYS A 73 16.64 -5.93 -4.96
C LYS A 73 17.71 -4.90 -5.25
N GLN A 74 17.72 -4.36 -6.46
CA GLN A 74 18.78 -3.49 -6.89
C GLN A 74 18.34 -2.05 -7.11
N GLN A 75 17.07 -1.79 -6.82
CA GLN A 75 16.51 -0.47 -7.02
C GLN A 75 15.65 -0.09 -5.83
N GLN A 76 16.25 -0.19 -4.66
CA GLN A 76 15.62 0.48 -3.54
C GLN A 76 15.69 1.96 -3.85
N GLN A 77 14.55 2.52 -4.19
CA GLN A 77 14.46 3.95 -4.27
C GLN A 77 14.67 4.49 -2.89
N ASP A 78 15.71 5.27 -2.75
CA ASP A 78 15.96 5.98 -1.52
C ASP A 78 14.84 6.99 -1.30
N THR A 79 14.58 7.32 -0.06
CA THR A 79 13.51 8.26 0.31
C THR A 79 13.68 9.61 -0.40
N ASP A 80 14.92 10.07 -0.51
CA ASP A 80 15.22 11.33 -1.19
C ASP A 80 14.83 11.30 -2.67
N GLU A 81 15.08 10.18 -3.35
CA GLU A 81 14.67 10.03 -4.75
C GLU A 81 13.15 10.06 -4.91
N GLU A 82 12.44 9.42 -4.00
CA GLU A 82 10.98 9.42 -4.01
C GLU A 82 10.44 10.83 -3.83
N ILE A 83 11.01 11.59 -2.89
CA ILE A 83 10.59 12.96 -2.65
C ILE A 83 10.84 13.82 -3.89
N ILE A 84 12.00 13.66 -4.51
CA ILE A 84 12.33 14.40 -5.73
C ILE A 84 11.34 14.12 -6.84
N ILE A 85 11.00 12.84 -7.06
CA ILE A 85 10.06 12.46 -8.09
C ILE A 85 8.69 13.08 -7.82
N LEU A 86 8.23 13.05 -6.57
CA LEU A 86 6.95 13.63 -6.20
C LEU A 86 6.93 15.14 -6.42
N LEU A 87 8.01 15.82 -6.08
CA LEU A 87 8.11 17.27 -6.27
C LEU A 87 8.08 17.64 -7.75
N LEU A 88 8.86 16.92 -8.56
CA LEU A 88 8.94 17.20 -9.99
C LEU A 88 7.63 16.88 -10.72
N GLY A 89 6.84 15.95 -10.19
CA GLY A 89 5.56 15.59 -10.75
C GLY A 89 4.38 16.36 -10.21
N ASP A 90 4.59 17.25 -9.25
CA ASP A 90 3.51 17.99 -8.61
C ASP A 90 3.04 19.14 -9.51
N LYS A 91 1.84 18.98 -10.05
CA LYS A 91 1.27 19.97 -10.99
C LYS A 91 0.89 21.29 -10.35
N ARG A 92 0.85 21.35 -9.02
CA ARG A 92 0.57 22.57 -8.30
C ARG A 92 1.76 23.52 -8.25
N LEU A 93 2.95 23.00 -8.54
CA LEU A 93 4.20 23.76 -8.52
C LEU A 93 4.62 24.11 -9.94
N GLU A 94 5.15 25.30 -10.09
CA GLU A 94 5.79 25.66 -11.36
C GLU A 94 7.07 24.84 -11.51
N PRO A 95 7.47 24.50 -12.75
CA PRO A 95 8.66 23.68 -12.95
C PRO A 95 9.91 24.21 -12.29
N GLU A 96 10.10 25.52 -12.28
CA GLU A 96 11.26 26.12 -11.64
C GLU A 96 11.24 25.92 -10.13
N THR A 97 10.05 26.06 -9.52
CA THR A 97 9.88 25.88 -8.08
C THR A 97 10.12 24.42 -7.70
N SER A 98 9.55 23.49 -8.44
CA SER A 98 9.73 22.07 -8.14
C SER A 98 11.19 21.64 -8.29
N TYR A 99 11.86 22.16 -9.30
CA TYR A 99 13.30 21.90 -9.47
C TYR A 99 14.11 22.45 -8.31
N ALA A 100 13.84 23.68 -7.88
CA ALA A 100 14.55 24.29 -6.77
C ALA A 100 14.34 23.48 -5.47
N LEU A 101 13.11 23.07 -5.20
CA LEU A 101 12.83 22.25 -4.02
C LEU A 101 13.54 20.91 -4.09
N ALA A 102 13.55 20.29 -5.27
CA ALA A 102 14.26 19.02 -5.46
C ALA A 102 15.77 19.18 -5.17
N GLN A 103 16.35 20.28 -5.58
CA GLN A 103 17.77 20.53 -5.31
C GLN A 103 18.04 20.71 -3.81
N ILE A 104 17.14 21.37 -3.10
CA ILE A 104 17.26 21.53 -1.65
C ILE A 104 17.20 20.16 -0.96
N VAL A 105 16.26 19.31 -1.34
CA VAL A 105 16.15 17.96 -0.78
C VAL A 105 17.43 17.18 -1.05
N LYS A 106 17.91 17.22 -2.28
CA LYS A 106 19.11 16.53 -2.68
C LYS A 106 20.34 16.96 -1.89
N ALA A 107 20.52 18.25 -1.74
CA ALA A 107 21.63 18.81 -0.99
C ALA A 107 21.56 18.46 0.49
N THR A 108 20.35 18.52 1.07
CA THR A 108 20.14 18.20 2.48
C THR A 108 20.49 16.74 2.77
N TYR A 109 19.98 15.83 1.95
CA TYR A 109 20.27 14.40 2.13
C TYR A 109 21.76 14.09 1.97
N ARG A 110 22.38 14.71 0.99
CA ARG A 110 23.83 14.55 0.80
C ARG A 110 24.60 14.98 2.03
N TYR A 111 24.24 16.10 2.61
CA TYR A 111 24.89 16.61 3.81
C TYR A 111 24.68 15.67 5.00
N LEU A 112 23.45 15.18 5.19
CA LEU A 112 23.12 14.36 6.36
C LEU A 112 23.69 12.95 6.30
N LEU A 113 23.89 12.42 5.09
CA LEU A 113 24.33 11.04 4.92
C LEU A 113 25.84 10.88 4.70
N GLU A 114 26.57 11.98 4.62
CA GLU A 114 28.05 11.92 4.50
C GLU A 114 28.72 11.63 5.83
#